data_d8160ee263283f21b8c2b27118094dc7
#
_entry.id   d8160ee263283f21b8c2b27118094dc7
#
_cell.length_a   1.000
_cell.length_b   1.000
_cell.length_c   1.000
_cell.angle_alpha   90.00
_cell.angle_beta   90.00
_cell.angle_gamma   90.00
#
_symmetry.space_group_name_H-M   'P 1'
#
loop_
_entity.id
_entity.type
_entity.pdbx_description
1 polymer ?
#
loop_
_entity_poly.entity_id
_entity_poly.type
_entity_poly.pdbx_seq_one_letter_code
_entity_poly.pdbx_strand_id
1 'polypeptide(L)'
;MKYRYYSTQRPVMPGSYPKNRYVKVLEIHNFDQKEFVQEIGQEAWGYIEYDKPLDYFAVVDYELVAVKTKTLHLRYKGIDSWGRYVYEDENGKLWKNVNCCTPKEICEKRGDTLNSSAGNEFDGEPDCHMGTHIQVVYLPDEAVQDE
;
A
#
# COMPACT_ATOMS: atom_id res chain seq x y z
N MET A 1 -15.34 10.32 1.53
CA MET A 1 -13.94 10.41 1.18
C MET A 1 -13.71 9.80 -0.20
N LYS A 2 -12.76 10.30 -0.94
CA LYS A 2 -12.48 9.81 -2.29
C LYS A 2 -11.11 9.15 -2.34
N TYR A 3 -11.03 8.05 -3.08
CA TYR A 3 -9.79 7.31 -3.27
C TYR A 3 -9.48 7.29 -4.76
N ARG A 4 -8.39 7.96 -5.14
CA ARG A 4 -8.02 8.13 -6.54
C ARG A 4 -6.96 7.13 -6.96
N TYR A 5 -7.17 6.53 -8.13
CA TYR A 5 -6.24 5.57 -8.73
C TYR A 5 -5.94 5.99 -10.15
N TYR A 6 -4.66 6.10 -10.48
CA TYR A 6 -4.24 6.51 -11.82
C TYR A 6 -4.00 5.29 -12.70
N SER A 7 -4.43 5.40 -13.95
CA SER A 7 -4.21 4.38 -14.95
C SER A 7 -2.96 4.74 -15.74
N THR A 8 -1.88 3.97 -15.54
CA THR A 8 -0.57 4.29 -16.12
C THR A 8 -0.29 3.54 -17.40
N GLN A 9 -1.03 2.48 -17.68
CA GLN A 9 -0.75 1.62 -18.84
C GLN A 9 -1.66 1.88 -20.03
N ARG A 10 -2.84 2.45 -19.79
CA ARG A 10 -3.85 2.70 -20.84
C ARG A 10 -4.85 3.71 -20.34
N PRO A 11 -5.59 4.35 -21.26
CA PRO A 11 -6.70 5.22 -20.83
C PRO A 11 -7.75 4.44 -20.06
N VAL A 12 -8.47 5.13 -19.19
CA VAL A 12 -9.53 4.52 -18.40
C VAL A 12 -10.71 4.23 -19.34
N MET A 13 -11.10 2.97 -19.40
CA MET A 13 -12.19 2.53 -20.27
C MET A 13 -12.90 1.35 -19.61
N PRO A 14 -14.12 1.01 -20.04
CA PRO A 14 -14.82 -0.14 -19.47
C PRO A 14 -13.93 -1.39 -19.55
N GLY A 15 -13.82 -2.09 -18.41
CA GLY A 15 -12.98 -3.27 -18.32
C GLY A 15 -11.54 -3.00 -17.90
N SER A 16 -11.11 -1.74 -17.83
CA SER A 16 -9.74 -1.41 -17.41
C SER A 16 -9.65 -1.06 -15.93
N TYR A 17 -10.75 -1.15 -15.19
CA TYR A 17 -10.78 -0.84 -13.77
C TYR A 17 -11.79 -1.77 -13.07
N PRO A 18 -11.58 -2.05 -11.77
CA PRO A 18 -12.49 -2.93 -11.05
C PRO A 18 -13.86 -2.29 -10.85
N LYS A 19 -14.89 -3.12 -10.96
CA LYS A 19 -16.27 -2.70 -10.81
C LYS A 19 -17.01 -3.81 -10.09
N ASN A 20 -17.43 -3.55 -8.85
CA ASN A 20 -18.13 -4.56 -8.06
C ASN A 20 -19.08 -3.88 -7.08
N ARG A 21 -19.78 -4.67 -6.29
CA ARG A 21 -20.80 -4.16 -5.39
C ARG A 21 -20.24 -3.52 -4.12
N TYR A 22 -18.95 -3.66 -3.86
CA TYR A 22 -18.35 -3.15 -2.62
C TYR A 22 -17.80 -1.75 -2.76
N VAL A 23 -17.54 -1.29 -3.99
CA VAL A 23 -16.99 0.03 -4.25
C VAL A 23 -17.80 0.72 -5.34
N LYS A 24 -17.93 2.02 -5.21
CA LYS A 24 -18.69 2.82 -6.17
C LYS A 24 -17.74 3.77 -6.88
N VAL A 25 -17.83 3.79 -8.22
CA VAL A 25 -17.06 4.73 -9.01
C VAL A 25 -17.72 6.12 -8.89
N LEU A 26 -16.95 7.10 -8.46
CA LEU A 26 -17.42 8.47 -8.27
C LEU A 26 -17.10 9.34 -9.47
N GLU A 27 -15.92 9.12 -10.07
CA GLU A 27 -15.51 9.96 -11.20
C GLU A 27 -14.47 9.21 -12.03
N ILE A 28 -14.52 9.45 -13.35
CA ILE A 28 -13.50 8.99 -14.28
C ILE A 28 -13.08 10.18 -15.09
N HIS A 29 -11.76 10.35 -15.24
CA HIS A 29 -11.21 11.44 -16.04
C HIS A 29 -10.04 10.93 -16.86
N ASN A 30 -10.09 11.11 -18.17
CA ASN A 30 -9.00 10.77 -19.07
C ASN A 30 -8.34 12.05 -19.55
N PHE A 31 -7.00 12.03 -19.60
CA PHE A 31 -6.25 13.12 -20.20
C PHE A 31 -6.25 12.96 -21.70
N ASP A 32 -6.01 14.06 -22.41
CA ASP A 32 -5.96 14.01 -23.87
C ASP A 32 -4.78 13.17 -24.36
N GLN A 33 -3.73 13.12 -23.55
CA GLN A 33 -2.55 12.33 -23.85
C GLN A 33 -1.95 11.90 -22.51
N LYS A 34 -0.94 11.04 -22.56
CA LYS A 34 -0.25 10.61 -21.35
C LYS A 34 0.48 11.80 -20.73
N GLU A 35 0.24 12.06 -19.45
CA GLU A 35 0.78 13.22 -18.77
C GLU A 35 1.48 12.81 -17.48
N PHE A 36 2.49 13.57 -17.09
CA PHE A 36 3.16 13.35 -15.82
C PHE A 36 2.26 13.79 -14.67
N VAL A 37 2.09 12.91 -13.68
CA VAL A 37 1.26 13.17 -12.51
C VAL A 37 2.17 13.23 -11.29
N GLN A 38 2.26 14.40 -10.69
CA GLN A 38 3.16 14.60 -9.56
C GLN A 38 2.74 13.79 -8.34
N GLU A 39 1.45 13.60 -8.12
CA GLU A 39 0.94 12.85 -6.98
C GLU A 39 1.48 11.43 -6.90
N ILE A 40 1.77 10.83 -8.06
CA ILE A 40 2.26 9.45 -8.09
C ILE A 40 3.68 9.37 -8.65
N GLY A 41 4.25 10.48 -9.08
CA GLY A 41 5.62 10.53 -9.57
C GLY A 41 5.86 9.82 -10.88
N GLN A 42 4.83 9.63 -11.69
CA GLN A 42 4.97 8.97 -12.99
C GLN A 42 3.86 9.41 -13.93
N GLU A 43 3.99 9.03 -15.20
CA GLU A 43 3.00 9.40 -16.21
C GLU A 43 1.78 8.50 -16.14
N ALA A 44 0.62 9.07 -16.50
CA ALA A 44 -0.64 8.34 -16.51
C ALA A 44 -1.54 8.84 -17.63
N TRP A 45 -2.53 8.02 -17.97
CA TRP A 45 -3.51 8.32 -19.01
C TRP A 45 -4.78 8.95 -18.44
N GLY A 46 -5.02 8.77 -17.14
CA GLY A 46 -6.20 9.30 -16.49
C GLY A 46 -6.36 8.68 -15.11
N TYR A 47 -7.52 8.92 -14.48
CA TYR A 47 -7.76 8.39 -13.14
C TYR A 47 -9.22 7.98 -12.95
N ILE A 48 -9.42 7.14 -11.92
CA ILE A 48 -10.74 6.74 -11.43
C ILE A 48 -10.80 7.05 -9.94
N GLU A 49 -11.93 7.61 -9.48
CA GLU A 49 -12.13 7.83 -8.04
C GLU A 49 -13.24 6.93 -7.53
N TYR A 50 -13.00 6.34 -6.37
CA TYR A 50 -13.93 5.44 -5.70
C TYR A 50 -14.33 5.99 -4.34
N ASP A 51 -15.47 5.54 -3.82
CA ASP A 51 -15.94 5.92 -2.49
C ASP A 51 -15.21 5.15 -1.38
N LYS A 52 -14.55 4.06 -1.70
CA LYS A 52 -13.81 3.23 -0.76
C LYS A 52 -12.51 2.78 -1.39
N PRO A 53 -11.49 2.45 -0.58
CA PRO A 53 -10.23 1.99 -1.15
C PRO A 53 -10.39 0.61 -1.79
N LEU A 54 -9.70 0.41 -2.90
CA LEU A 54 -9.62 -0.88 -3.56
C LEU A 54 -8.67 -1.78 -2.78
N ASP A 55 -8.90 -3.08 -2.85
CA ASP A 55 -7.97 -4.00 -2.21
C ASP A 55 -6.68 -4.13 -3.04
N TYR A 56 -5.67 -4.71 -2.42
CA TYR A 56 -4.34 -4.82 -3.02
C TYR A 56 -4.39 -5.55 -4.37
N PHE A 57 -5.13 -6.67 -4.41
CA PHE A 57 -5.14 -7.49 -5.62
C PHE A 57 -5.83 -6.79 -6.78
N ALA A 58 -6.87 -6.03 -6.51
CA ALA A 58 -7.56 -5.27 -7.55
C ALA A 58 -6.63 -4.22 -8.17
N VAL A 59 -5.86 -3.53 -7.33
CA VAL A 59 -4.94 -2.51 -7.81
C VAL A 59 -3.85 -3.14 -8.69
N VAL A 60 -3.32 -4.27 -8.27
CA VAL A 60 -2.27 -4.98 -9.03
C VAL A 60 -2.83 -5.53 -10.34
N ASP A 61 -3.99 -6.20 -10.28
CA ASP A 61 -4.57 -6.86 -11.45
C ASP A 61 -4.93 -5.86 -12.55
N TYR A 62 -5.38 -4.68 -12.17
CA TYR A 62 -5.77 -3.63 -13.14
C TYR A 62 -4.64 -2.64 -13.40
N GLU A 63 -3.46 -2.89 -12.83
CA GLU A 63 -2.26 -2.07 -13.05
C GLU A 63 -2.51 -0.59 -12.76
N LEU A 64 -3.17 -0.33 -11.65
CA LEU A 64 -3.46 1.04 -11.20
C LEU A 64 -2.44 1.48 -10.18
N VAL A 65 -2.30 2.80 -10.02
CA VAL A 65 -1.41 3.38 -9.02
C VAL A 65 -2.25 4.27 -8.10
N ALA A 66 -2.25 3.93 -6.82
CA ALA A 66 -3.07 4.64 -5.82
C ALA A 66 -2.40 5.94 -5.39
N VAL A 67 -3.23 6.96 -5.16
CA VAL A 67 -2.78 8.17 -4.49
C VAL A 67 -2.79 7.88 -2.99
N LYS A 68 -1.71 8.23 -2.30
CA LYS A 68 -1.61 7.98 -0.87
C LYS A 68 -2.51 8.95 -0.11
N THR A 69 -3.39 8.41 0.71
CA THR A 69 -4.34 9.20 1.49
C THR A 69 -4.15 9.04 2.99
N LYS A 70 -3.26 8.15 3.41
CA LYS A 70 -3.03 7.85 4.82
C LYS A 70 -1.57 7.51 5.02
N THR A 71 -1.00 7.96 6.14
CA THR A 71 0.39 7.66 6.47
C THR A 71 0.43 6.87 7.78
N LEU A 72 1.18 5.79 7.79
CA LEU A 72 1.43 5.02 9.01
C LEU A 72 2.89 5.14 9.36
N HIS A 73 3.16 5.32 10.65
CA HIS A 73 4.53 5.40 11.17
C HIS A 73 4.82 4.07 11.87
N LEU A 74 5.80 3.35 11.36
CA LEU A 74 6.09 2.00 11.80
C LEU A 74 7.34 1.96 12.66
N ARG A 75 7.25 1.27 13.79
CA ARG A 75 8.36 1.04 14.70
C ARG A 75 8.73 -0.44 14.64
N TYR A 76 10.01 -0.73 14.44
CA TYR A 76 10.46 -2.10 14.35
C TYR A 76 10.33 -2.78 15.72
N LYS A 77 9.72 -3.97 15.72
CA LYS A 77 9.45 -4.72 16.95
C LYS A 77 10.27 -5.99 17.07
N GLY A 78 10.83 -6.49 15.99
CA GLY A 78 11.62 -7.72 16.03
C GLY A 78 11.34 -8.64 14.87
N ILE A 79 11.79 -9.88 15.00
CA ILE A 79 11.62 -10.90 13.98
C ILE A 79 10.74 -11.99 14.57
N ASP A 80 9.69 -12.39 13.81
CA ASP A 80 8.80 -13.44 14.32
C ASP A 80 9.44 -14.82 14.15
N SER A 81 8.74 -15.86 14.59
CA SER A 81 9.29 -17.22 14.56
C SER A 81 9.48 -17.76 13.15
N TRP A 82 8.97 -17.09 12.14
CA TRP A 82 9.16 -17.46 10.75
C TRP A 82 10.24 -16.63 10.06
N GLY A 83 10.93 -15.75 10.80
CA GLY A 83 11.99 -14.93 10.22
C GLY A 83 11.52 -13.68 9.53
N ARG A 84 10.30 -13.21 9.79
CA ARG A 84 9.75 -12.02 9.17
C ARG A 84 9.94 -10.81 10.07
N TYR A 85 10.26 -9.67 9.47
CA TYR A 85 10.41 -8.41 10.21
C TYR A 85 9.03 -7.90 10.60
N VAL A 86 8.84 -7.59 11.89
CA VAL A 86 7.55 -7.16 12.44
C VAL A 86 7.65 -5.70 12.88
N TYR A 87 6.65 -4.92 12.50
CA TYR A 87 6.56 -3.50 12.84
C TYR A 87 5.22 -3.22 13.49
N GLU A 88 5.18 -2.18 14.30
CA GLU A 88 3.93 -1.73 14.95
C GLU A 88 3.64 -0.30 14.51
N ASP A 89 2.39 -0.03 14.12
CA ASP A 89 2.00 1.34 13.76
C ASP A 89 1.51 2.10 14.99
N GLU A 90 1.13 3.37 14.80
CA GLU A 90 0.72 4.22 15.91
C GLU A 90 -0.59 3.78 16.54
N ASN A 91 -1.32 2.87 15.90
CA ASN A 91 -2.57 2.33 16.43
C ASN A 91 -2.37 0.98 17.11
N GLY A 92 -1.14 0.52 17.24
CA GLY A 92 -0.87 -0.77 17.87
C GLY A 92 -1.04 -1.96 16.95
N LYS A 93 -1.27 -1.73 15.66
CA LYS A 93 -1.42 -2.82 14.71
C LYS A 93 -0.06 -3.29 14.22
N LEU A 94 0.10 -4.60 14.12
CA LEU A 94 1.37 -5.21 13.69
C LEU A 94 1.34 -5.50 12.20
N TRP A 95 2.45 -5.18 11.55
CA TRP A 95 2.65 -5.38 10.12
C TRP A 95 3.92 -6.18 9.92
N LYS A 96 3.91 -7.10 8.97
CA LYS A 96 5.04 -7.99 8.71
C LYS A 96 5.49 -7.91 7.27
N ASN A 97 6.80 -7.93 7.08
CA ASN A 97 7.38 -8.08 5.75
C ASN A 97 7.56 -9.58 5.52
N VAL A 98 6.87 -10.10 4.51
CA VAL A 98 6.91 -11.54 4.24
C VAL A 98 8.07 -11.95 3.34
N ASN A 99 8.92 -11.02 2.97
CA ASN A 99 10.01 -11.26 2.06
C ASN A 99 11.25 -11.71 2.84
N CYS A 100 11.43 -13.01 2.99
CA CYS A 100 12.52 -13.58 3.75
C CYS A 100 13.86 -13.39 3.08
N CYS A 101 14.94 -13.55 3.86
CA CYS A 101 16.32 -13.59 3.36
C CYS A 101 16.82 -12.29 2.74
N THR A 102 16.11 -11.20 2.95
CA THR A 102 16.55 -9.88 2.50
C THR A 102 16.79 -9.02 3.73
N PRO A 103 17.91 -8.29 3.80
CA PRO A 103 18.14 -7.41 4.95
C PRO A 103 17.05 -6.40 5.15
N LYS A 104 16.76 -6.10 6.42
CA LYS A 104 15.67 -5.21 6.81
C LYS A 104 15.75 -3.86 6.09
N GLU A 105 16.94 -3.28 6.04
CA GLU A 105 17.11 -1.96 5.44
C GLU A 105 16.80 -1.96 3.95
N ILE A 106 17.11 -3.06 3.27
CA ILE A 106 16.81 -3.16 1.84
C ILE A 106 15.32 -3.32 1.62
N CYS A 107 14.65 -4.10 2.45
CA CYS A 107 13.20 -4.26 2.37
C CYS A 107 12.49 -2.92 2.55
N GLU A 108 12.93 -2.14 3.53
CA GLU A 108 12.32 -0.84 3.81
C GLU A 108 12.55 0.15 2.69
N LYS A 109 13.77 0.15 2.15
CA LYS A 109 14.13 1.05 1.06
C LYS A 109 13.37 0.70 -0.22
N ARG A 110 13.17 -0.58 -0.46
CA ARG A 110 12.46 -1.06 -1.65
C ARG A 110 10.96 -0.81 -1.57
N GLY A 111 10.42 -0.65 -0.35
CA GLY A 111 8.99 -0.43 -0.17
C GLY A 111 8.17 -1.69 -0.34
N ASP A 112 8.66 -2.81 0.18
CA ASP A 112 7.93 -4.07 0.10
C ASP A 112 6.56 -3.96 0.75
N THR A 113 5.59 -4.69 0.21
CA THR A 113 4.24 -4.72 0.75
C THR A 113 4.26 -5.41 2.12
N LEU A 114 3.58 -4.78 3.08
CA LEU A 114 3.45 -5.31 4.43
C LEU A 114 2.08 -5.94 4.60
N ASN A 115 2.03 -6.98 5.43
CA ASN A 115 0.80 -7.73 5.68
C ASN A 115 0.52 -7.75 7.17
N SER A 116 -0.77 -7.74 7.52
CA SER A 116 -1.18 -7.88 8.92
C SER A 116 -1.86 -9.23 9.11
N SER A 117 -2.04 -9.62 10.36
CA SER A 117 -2.78 -10.83 10.69
C SER A 117 -4.11 -10.46 11.35
N ALA A 118 -5.12 -11.32 11.18
CA ALA A 118 -6.45 -11.04 11.70
C ALA A 118 -6.45 -10.88 13.21
N GLY A 119 -5.63 -11.67 13.93
CA GLY A 119 -5.55 -11.60 15.38
C GLY A 119 -4.57 -10.59 15.92
N ASN A 120 -3.89 -9.87 15.05
CA ASN A 120 -2.87 -8.88 15.44
C ASN A 120 -1.80 -9.49 16.34
N GLU A 121 -1.37 -10.71 16.03
CA GLU A 121 -0.40 -11.45 16.85
C GLU A 121 0.98 -11.35 16.27
N PHE A 122 1.99 -11.28 17.15
CA PHE A 122 3.38 -11.17 16.73
C PHE A 122 3.78 -12.32 15.81
N ASP A 123 3.35 -13.54 16.12
CA ASP A 123 3.64 -14.71 15.30
C ASP A 123 2.44 -15.12 14.44
N GLY A 124 1.46 -14.24 14.27
CA GLY A 124 0.27 -14.56 13.50
C GLY A 124 0.53 -14.65 12.00
N GLU A 125 -0.36 -15.32 11.30
CA GLU A 125 -0.25 -15.48 9.85
C GLU A 125 -0.54 -14.15 9.14
N PRO A 126 0.38 -13.64 8.32
CA PRO A 126 0.19 -12.35 7.64
C PRO A 126 -0.61 -12.53 6.36
N ASP A 127 -1.92 -12.56 6.48
CA ASP A 127 -2.80 -12.85 5.36
C ASP A 127 -3.58 -11.63 4.85
N CYS A 128 -3.37 -10.44 5.41
CA CYS A 128 -4.07 -9.23 5.01
C CYS A 128 -3.09 -8.19 4.49
N HIS A 129 -3.10 -7.94 3.19
CA HIS A 129 -2.21 -6.95 2.58
C HIS A 129 -2.54 -5.54 3.03
N MET A 130 -1.53 -4.72 3.22
CA MET A 130 -1.73 -3.30 3.48
C MET A 130 -2.34 -2.64 2.25
N GLY A 131 -3.29 -1.73 2.47
CA GLY A 131 -3.92 -1.01 1.37
C GLY A 131 -2.92 -0.16 0.60
N THR A 132 -3.07 -0.09 -0.71
CA THR A 132 -2.14 0.65 -1.56
C THR A 132 -2.22 2.15 -1.38
N HIS A 133 -3.31 2.65 -0.75
CA HIS A 133 -3.48 4.07 -0.46
C HIS A 133 -2.70 4.51 0.78
N ILE A 134 -1.97 3.61 1.42
CA ILE A 134 -1.25 3.89 2.65
C ILE A 134 0.23 4.11 2.35
N GLN A 135 0.76 5.21 2.89
CA GLN A 135 2.18 5.51 2.84
C GLN A 135 2.81 5.12 4.16
N VAL A 136 3.99 4.50 4.10
CA VAL A 136 4.68 4.01 5.30
C VAL A 136 5.91 4.88 5.56
N VAL A 137 6.09 5.26 6.84
CA VAL A 137 7.29 5.93 7.30
C VAL A 137 7.91 5.04 8.37
N TYR A 138 9.14 4.61 8.15
CA TYR A 138 9.85 3.77 9.11
C TYR A 138 10.56 4.65 10.12
N LEU A 139 10.25 4.46 11.40
CA LEU A 139 10.85 5.24 12.47
C LEU A 139 12.24 4.68 12.81
N PRO A 140 13.15 5.50 13.35
CA PRO A 140 14.45 5.00 13.79
C PRO A 140 14.30 3.92 14.86
N ASP A 141 15.25 2.99 14.90
CA ASP A 141 15.23 1.93 15.89
C ASP A 141 15.38 2.51 17.28
N GLU A 142 14.59 1.98 18.22
CA GLU A 142 14.59 2.50 19.58
C GLU A 142 15.85 2.22 20.36
N ALA A 143 16.52 1.16 20.00
CA ALA A 143 17.74 0.78 20.74
C ALA A 143 18.77 1.90 20.75
N VAL A 144 18.72 2.77 19.76
CA VAL A 144 19.67 3.86 19.65
C VAL A 144 19.48 4.89 20.75
N GLN A 145 18.31 4.94 21.33
CA GLN A 145 17.98 6.00 22.27
C GLN A 145 18.31 5.69 23.70
N ASP A 146 18.78 4.51 23.96
CA ASP A 146 18.90 4.06 25.32
C ASP A 146 20.12 4.56 26.03
N GLU A 147 20.93 5.29 25.36
CA GLU A 147 22.07 5.75 26.05
C GLU A 147 22.04 7.07 26.53
#